data_eb9317028a2a23d32de8a854ade8cc49
#
_entry.id   eb9317028a2a23d32de8a854ade8cc49
#
_cell.length_a   1.000
_cell.length_b   1.000
_cell.length_c   1.000
_cell.angle_alpha   90.00
_cell.angle_beta   90.00
_cell.angle_gamma   90.00
#
_symmetry.space_group_name_H-M   'P 1'
#
loop_
_entity.id
_entity.type
_entity.pdbx_description
1 polymer ?
#
loop_
_entity_poly.entity_id
_entity_poly.type
_entity_poly.pdbx_seq_one_letter_code
_entity_poly.pdbx_strand_id
1 'polypeptide(L)'
;MTPIINAQLPEFKVQAYHNGQFVTVSSDDVKGKWAIFFFYPADFTFVCPTELVDLAEKYEKLKSLGVEVYSVSTDSHFVHKAWHDASESIRKSNYPMLADPTGVLSRGFGVMIEEDGMAYRGTFLVNPEGKVKIAEIQDNSIGRNADELVRKVEAALFVANHPGEVCPAKWKQGTETLKPSIDLVGKI
;
A
#
# COMPACT_ATOMS: atom_id res chain seq x y z
N MET A 1 19.65 -9.51 7.19
CA MET A 1 18.31 -9.00 6.85
C MET A 1 18.18 -9.02 5.32
N THR A 2 17.21 -9.70 4.76
CA THR A 2 17.00 -9.74 3.31
C THR A 2 16.24 -8.49 2.88
N PRO A 3 16.64 -7.77 1.82
CA PRO A 3 15.90 -6.62 1.33
C PRO A 3 14.48 -6.99 0.92
N ILE A 4 13.48 -6.15 1.29
CA ILE A 4 12.08 -6.41 0.96
C ILE A 4 11.76 -6.14 -0.52
N ILE A 5 12.53 -5.29 -1.18
CA ILE A 5 12.35 -5.01 -2.61
C ILE A 5 12.65 -6.28 -3.43
N ASN A 6 11.70 -6.64 -4.29
CA ASN A 6 11.63 -7.88 -5.05
C ASN A 6 11.39 -9.15 -4.19
N ALA A 7 11.15 -9.02 -2.88
CA ALA A 7 10.64 -10.13 -2.08
C ALA A 7 9.23 -10.53 -2.56
N GLN A 8 8.91 -11.79 -2.42
CA GLN A 8 7.60 -12.33 -2.77
C GLN A 8 6.57 -11.94 -1.70
N LEU A 9 5.36 -11.59 -2.13
CA LEU A 9 4.21 -11.40 -1.25
C LEU A 9 4.06 -12.64 -0.33
N PRO A 10 3.94 -12.46 0.99
CA PRO A 10 3.67 -13.59 1.88
C PRO A 10 2.33 -14.24 1.55
N GLU A 11 2.24 -15.55 1.74
CA GLU A 11 0.96 -16.25 1.68
C GLU A 11 0.09 -15.82 2.87
N PHE A 12 -1.15 -15.42 2.58
CA PHE A 12 -2.10 -15.00 3.62
C PHE A 12 -3.54 -15.33 3.24
N LYS A 13 -4.38 -15.42 4.26
CA LYS A 13 -5.84 -15.46 4.13
C LYS A 13 -6.43 -14.82 5.38
N VAL A 14 -7.02 -13.63 5.23
CA VAL A 14 -7.52 -12.81 6.34
C VAL A 14 -8.95 -12.36 6.11
N GLN A 15 -9.65 -12.01 7.18
CA GLN A 15 -10.94 -11.36 7.10
C GLN A 15 -10.75 -9.87 6.80
N ALA A 16 -11.74 -9.26 6.18
CA ALA A 16 -11.76 -7.82 5.91
C ALA A 16 -13.17 -7.26 6.07
N TYR A 17 -13.25 -5.96 6.32
CA TYR A 17 -14.48 -5.20 6.16
C TYR A 17 -14.42 -4.43 4.83
N HIS A 18 -15.47 -4.54 4.02
CA HIS A 18 -15.56 -3.86 2.74
C HIS A 18 -17.03 -3.62 2.36
N ASN A 19 -17.39 -2.36 2.11
CA ASN A 19 -18.73 -1.95 1.61
C ASN A 19 -19.89 -2.59 2.38
N GLY A 20 -19.86 -2.52 3.72
CA GLY A 20 -20.92 -3.02 4.57
C GLY A 20 -20.90 -4.54 4.81
N GLN A 21 -19.93 -5.26 4.28
CA GLN A 21 -19.83 -6.72 4.37
C GLN A 21 -18.49 -7.19 4.96
N PHE A 22 -18.52 -8.35 5.57
CA PHE A 22 -17.31 -9.09 5.90
C PHE A 22 -16.95 -10.00 4.74
N VAL A 23 -15.72 -9.87 4.26
CA VAL A 23 -15.18 -10.63 3.14
C VAL A 23 -13.87 -11.30 3.55
N THR A 24 -13.50 -12.35 2.84
CA THR A 24 -12.17 -12.97 2.99
C THR A 24 -11.30 -12.51 1.83
N VAL A 25 -10.08 -12.09 2.14
CA VAL A 25 -9.05 -11.72 1.15
C VAL A 25 -7.82 -12.59 1.37
N SER A 26 -7.24 -13.07 0.28
CA SER A 26 -6.09 -13.96 0.29
C SER A 26 -5.00 -13.49 -0.69
N SER A 27 -3.83 -14.09 -0.61
CA SER A 27 -2.75 -13.87 -1.58
C SER A 27 -3.17 -14.20 -3.02
N ASP A 28 -4.09 -15.15 -3.22
CA ASP A 28 -4.60 -15.51 -4.56
C ASP A 28 -5.43 -14.39 -5.20
N ASP A 29 -6.14 -13.59 -4.40
CA ASP A 29 -6.94 -12.46 -4.89
C ASP A 29 -6.08 -11.32 -5.44
N VAL A 30 -4.80 -11.28 -5.05
CA VAL A 30 -3.80 -10.27 -5.45
C VAL A 30 -3.02 -10.70 -6.69
N LYS A 31 -2.89 -12.01 -6.95
CA LYS A 31 -2.14 -12.55 -8.11
C LYS A 31 -2.66 -11.98 -9.43
N GLY A 32 -1.75 -11.58 -10.29
CA GLY A 32 -2.05 -10.98 -11.60
C GLY A 32 -2.46 -9.51 -11.56
N LYS A 33 -2.42 -8.86 -10.40
CA LYS A 33 -2.81 -7.46 -10.22
C LYS A 33 -1.69 -6.65 -9.56
N TRP A 34 -1.67 -5.35 -9.82
CA TRP A 34 -0.96 -4.42 -8.97
C TRP A 34 -1.76 -4.19 -7.69
N ALA A 35 -1.11 -4.18 -6.55
CA ALA A 35 -1.77 -4.01 -5.26
C ALA A 35 -0.96 -3.15 -4.30
N ILE A 36 -1.64 -2.29 -3.56
CA ILE A 36 -1.09 -1.51 -2.44
C ILE A 36 -1.54 -2.14 -1.14
N PHE A 37 -0.58 -2.41 -0.25
CA PHE A 37 -0.82 -2.72 1.16
C PHE A 37 -0.41 -1.51 2.00
N PHE A 38 -1.39 -0.89 2.66
CA PHE A 38 -1.24 0.34 3.42
C PHE A 38 -1.45 0.04 4.91
N PHE A 39 -0.35 -0.28 5.60
CA PHE A 39 -0.36 -0.60 7.02
C PHE A 39 -0.47 0.64 7.88
N TYR A 40 -1.22 0.56 8.97
CA TYR A 40 -1.35 1.60 9.98
C TYR A 40 -1.48 0.94 11.38
N PRO A 41 -1.14 1.67 12.46
CA PRO A 41 -1.09 1.10 13.82
C PRO A 41 -2.39 0.50 14.31
N ALA A 42 -3.46 1.29 14.38
CA ALA A 42 -4.74 0.83 14.93
C ALA A 42 -5.91 1.75 14.53
N ASP A 43 -7.11 1.18 14.58
CA ASP A 43 -8.37 1.90 14.48
C ASP A 43 -8.59 2.83 15.69
N PHE A 44 -9.48 3.80 15.58
CA PHE A 44 -9.84 4.76 16.64
C PHE A 44 -8.67 5.59 17.20
N THR A 45 -7.66 5.87 16.38
CA THR A 45 -6.48 6.66 16.73
C THR A 45 -6.51 8.07 16.10
N PHE A 46 -5.38 8.77 16.06
CA PHE A 46 -5.32 10.21 15.75
C PHE A 46 -4.80 10.50 14.34
N VAL A 47 -3.64 9.96 13.97
CA VAL A 47 -3.01 10.16 12.65
C VAL A 47 -3.62 9.22 11.61
N CYS A 48 -3.97 7.99 12.00
CA CYS A 48 -4.49 6.98 11.07
C CYS A 48 -5.72 7.44 10.28
N PRO A 49 -6.76 8.08 10.88
CA PRO A 49 -7.89 8.53 10.11
C PRO A 49 -7.53 9.59 9.06
N THR A 50 -6.53 10.45 9.32
CA THR A 50 -6.10 11.46 8.35
C THR A 50 -5.47 10.82 7.11
N GLU A 51 -4.67 9.77 7.30
CA GLU A 51 -4.04 9.04 6.20
C GLU A 51 -5.04 8.22 5.39
N LEU A 52 -5.99 7.55 6.07
CA LEU A 52 -6.99 6.72 5.39
C LEU A 52 -7.96 7.57 4.57
N VAL A 53 -8.28 8.80 5.02
CA VAL A 53 -9.08 9.75 4.26
C VAL A 53 -8.30 10.25 3.03
N ASP A 54 -7.04 10.65 3.20
CA ASP A 54 -6.17 11.08 2.10
C ASP A 54 -6.03 9.98 1.03
N LEU A 55 -5.86 8.72 1.47
CA LEU A 55 -5.86 7.56 0.58
C LEU A 55 -7.22 7.35 -0.12
N ALA A 56 -8.33 7.53 0.60
CA ALA A 56 -9.68 7.40 0.04
C ALA A 56 -9.95 8.43 -1.06
N GLU A 57 -9.44 9.65 -0.93
CA GLU A 57 -9.54 10.69 -1.96
C GLU A 57 -8.79 10.33 -3.25
N LYS A 58 -7.77 9.46 -3.18
CA LYS A 58 -7.00 8.97 -4.33
C LYS A 58 -7.46 7.59 -4.82
N TYR A 59 -8.39 6.94 -4.14
CA TYR A 59 -8.77 5.56 -4.43
C TYR A 59 -9.27 5.36 -5.87
N GLU A 60 -10.17 6.22 -6.35
CA GLU A 60 -10.68 6.10 -7.73
C GLU A 60 -9.58 6.32 -8.78
N LYS A 61 -8.62 7.20 -8.50
CA LYS A 61 -7.44 7.37 -9.38
C LYS A 61 -6.59 6.09 -9.41
N LEU A 62 -6.27 5.52 -8.25
CA LEU A 62 -5.49 4.28 -8.15
C LEU A 62 -6.21 3.11 -8.84
N LYS A 63 -7.51 2.99 -8.63
CA LYS A 63 -8.35 2.00 -9.28
C LYS A 63 -8.39 2.16 -10.80
N SER A 64 -8.46 3.40 -11.31
CA SER A 64 -8.40 3.67 -12.75
C SER A 64 -7.04 3.29 -13.38
N LEU A 65 -5.98 3.23 -12.58
CA LEU A 65 -4.66 2.73 -12.96
C LEU A 65 -4.55 1.19 -12.88
N GLY A 66 -5.62 0.49 -12.51
CA GLY A 66 -5.63 -0.97 -12.36
C GLY A 66 -4.94 -1.46 -11.08
N VAL A 67 -4.91 -0.63 -10.04
CA VAL A 67 -4.26 -0.95 -8.77
C VAL A 67 -5.30 -1.21 -7.69
N GLU A 68 -5.25 -2.40 -7.09
CA GLU A 68 -6.03 -2.73 -5.89
C GLU A 68 -5.43 -2.05 -4.65
N VAL A 69 -6.29 -1.61 -3.74
CA VAL A 69 -5.85 -0.94 -2.51
C VAL A 69 -6.40 -1.69 -1.30
N TYR A 70 -5.54 -2.00 -0.36
CA TYR A 70 -5.88 -2.63 0.92
C TYR A 70 -5.29 -1.82 2.06
N SER A 71 -6.12 -1.38 3.01
CA SER A 71 -5.60 -0.93 4.30
C SER A 71 -5.46 -2.12 5.26
N VAL A 72 -4.49 -2.10 6.16
CA VAL A 72 -4.16 -3.22 7.03
C VAL A 72 -3.82 -2.71 8.43
N SER A 73 -4.47 -3.25 9.45
CA SER A 73 -4.05 -3.14 10.84
C SER A 73 -4.21 -4.47 11.57
N THR A 74 -3.68 -4.57 12.77
CA THR A 74 -3.83 -5.74 13.62
C THR A 74 -5.20 -5.84 14.30
N ASP A 75 -6.09 -4.86 14.07
CA ASP A 75 -7.47 -4.91 14.52
C ASP A 75 -8.27 -6.03 13.84
N SER A 76 -9.39 -6.40 14.46
CA SER A 76 -10.33 -7.34 13.86
C SER A 76 -11.27 -6.65 12.84
N HIS A 77 -11.81 -7.43 11.91
CA HIS A 77 -12.79 -6.93 10.93
C HIS A 77 -14.06 -6.36 11.61
N PHE A 78 -14.38 -6.79 12.85
CA PHE A 78 -15.45 -6.20 13.64
C PHE A 78 -15.13 -4.79 14.11
N VAL A 79 -13.87 -4.54 14.47
CA VAL A 79 -13.38 -3.21 14.88
C VAL A 79 -13.36 -2.28 13.66
N HIS A 80 -12.88 -2.73 12.50
CA HIS A 80 -12.96 -1.97 11.25
C HIS A 80 -14.40 -1.53 10.91
N LYS A 81 -15.35 -2.47 11.02
CA LYS A 81 -16.77 -2.14 10.83
C LYS A 81 -17.25 -1.09 11.84
N ALA A 82 -16.96 -1.29 13.12
CA ALA A 82 -17.37 -0.38 14.17
C ALA A 82 -16.78 1.04 13.95
N TRP A 83 -15.52 1.13 13.56
CA TRP A 83 -14.89 2.40 13.27
C TRP A 83 -15.47 3.08 12.03
N HIS A 84 -15.68 2.32 10.96
CA HIS A 84 -16.33 2.82 9.75
C HIS A 84 -17.72 3.36 10.03
N ASP A 85 -18.52 2.69 10.86
CA ASP A 85 -19.88 3.13 11.23
C ASP A 85 -19.85 4.37 12.15
N ALA A 86 -18.89 4.44 13.07
CA ALA A 86 -18.80 5.52 14.07
C ALA A 86 -18.15 6.80 13.55
N SER A 87 -17.25 6.70 12.55
CA SER A 87 -16.47 7.83 12.06
C SER A 87 -16.94 8.30 10.68
N GLU A 88 -17.41 9.55 10.61
CA GLU A 88 -17.79 10.18 9.35
C GLU A 88 -16.62 10.26 8.35
N SER A 89 -15.40 10.45 8.86
CA SER A 89 -14.19 10.48 8.04
C SER A 89 -13.88 9.11 7.44
N ILE A 90 -13.86 8.06 8.27
CA ILE A 90 -13.50 6.70 7.84
C ILE A 90 -14.57 6.10 6.92
N ARG A 91 -15.82 6.53 7.05
CA ARG A 91 -16.92 6.13 6.14
C ARG A 91 -16.65 6.47 4.67
N LYS A 92 -15.69 7.34 4.38
CA LYS A 92 -15.22 7.65 3.01
C LYS A 92 -14.29 6.58 2.43
N SER A 93 -13.75 5.66 3.26
CA SER A 93 -12.86 4.60 2.83
C SER A 93 -13.66 3.49 2.14
N ASN A 94 -13.55 3.42 0.81
CA ASN A 94 -14.28 2.47 -0.04
C ASN A 94 -13.42 1.28 -0.49
N TYR A 95 -12.21 1.12 0.05
CA TYR A 95 -11.32 -0.01 -0.18
C TYR A 95 -11.43 -1.02 0.97
N PRO A 96 -11.06 -2.31 0.74
CA PRO A 96 -11.06 -3.31 1.80
C PRO A 96 -10.13 -2.96 2.96
N MET A 97 -10.63 -3.06 4.18
CA MET A 97 -9.88 -2.92 5.43
C MET A 97 -9.55 -4.32 5.94
N LEU A 98 -8.31 -4.77 5.73
CA LEU A 98 -7.84 -6.11 6.10
C LEU A 98 -7.56 -6.20 7.59
N ALA A 99 -8.10 -7.22 8.23
CA ALA A 99 -7.86 -7.55 9.63
C ALA A 99 -6.68 -8.50 9.75
N ASP A 100 -5.63 -8.07 10.44
CA ASP A 100 -4.41 -8.87 10.67
C ASP A 100 -4.14 -9.17 12.17
N PRO A 101 -5.13 -9.67 12.95
CA PRO A 101 -4.96 -9.87 14.39
C PRO A 101 -3.90 -10.93 14.73
N THR A 102 -3.53 -11.77 13.78
CA THR A 102 -2.43 -12.74 13.94
C THR A 102 -1.06 -12.17 13.57
N GLY A 103 -1.01 -10.98 12.96
CA GLY A 103 0.22 -10.34 12.48
C GLY A 103 0.87 -11.05 11.29
N VAL A 104 0.14 -11.88 10.56
CA VAL A 104 0.71 -12.61 9.41
C VAL A 104 1.16 -11.67 8.30
N LEU A 105 0.37 -10.65 8.00
CA LEU A 105 0.74 -9.62 7.03
C LEU A 105 1.80 -8.68 7.59
N SER A 106 1.59 -8.16 8.80
CA SER A 106 2.51 -7.21 9.44
C SER A 106 3.92 -7.78 9.62
N ARG A 107 4.05 -9.07 9.99
CA ARG A 107 5.35 -9.75 10.04
C ARG A 107 5.88 -10.05 8.65
N GLY A 108 5.04 -10.50 7.73
CA GLY A 108 5.42 -10.82 6.36
C GLY A 108 6.01 -9.62 5.60
N PHE A 109 5.50 -8.41 5.86
CA PHE A 109 6.02 -7.17 5.31
C PHE A 109 7.09 -6.48 6.19
N GLY A 110 7.40 -7.05 7.36
CA GLY A 110 8.45 -6.53 8.24
C GLY A 110 8.09 -5.23 8.95
N VAL A 111 6.81 -4.99 9.21
CA VAL A 111 6.31 -3.78 9.89
C VAL A 111 5.70 -4.06 11.26
N MET A 112 5.73 -5.29 11.74
CA MET A 112 5.18 -5.65 13.06
C MET A 112 6.02 -5.07 14.18
N ILE A 113 5.39 -4.38 15.12
CA ILE A 113 5.94 -3.98 16.42
C ILE A 113 5.46 -5.02 17.43
N GLU A 114 6.30 -6.00 17.72
CA GLU A 114 5.91 -7.16 18.53
C GLU A 114 5.48 -6.78 19.95
N GLU A 115 6.13 -5.76 20.53
CA GLU A 115 5.88 -5.29 21.90
C GLU A 115 4.49 -4.63 22.02
N ASP A 116 4.04 -3.93 20.97
CA ASP A 116 2.77 -3.20 20.98
C ASP A 116 1.63 -4.01 20.34
N GLY A 117 1.95 -5.08 19.60
CA GLY A 117 0.97 -5.83 18.81
C GLY A 117 0.38 -5.01 17.65
N MET A 118 1.07 -3.97 17.19
CA MET A 118 0.64 -3.05 16.13
C MET A 118 1.64 -3.02 14.98
N ALA A 119 1.26 -2.40 13.87
CA ALA A 119 2.15 -2.19 12.74
C ALA A 119 2.73 -0.77 12.72
N TYR A 120 3.95 -0.62 12.18
CA TYR A 120 4.42 0.67 11.66
C TYR A 120 3.59 1.13 10.47
N ARG A 121 3.68 2.42 10.12
CA ARG A 121 3.07 2.97 8.91
C ARG A 121 3.85 2.52 7.67
N GLY A 122 3.51 1.34 7.18
CA GLY A 122 4.12 0.74 5.99
C GLY A 122 3.25 0.93 4.75
N THR A 123 3.85 1.27 3.62
CA THR A 123 3.20 1.27 2.31
C THR A 123 4.01 0.43 1.36
N PHE A 124 3.36 -0.57 0.75
CA PHE A 124 4.02 -1.49 -0.17
C PHE A 124 3.22 -1.58 -1.46
N LEU A 125 3.89 -1.40 -2.60
CA LEU A 125 3.35 -1.69 -3.91
C LEU A 125 3.85 -3.04 -4.38
N VAL A 126 2.94 -3.95 -4.66
CA VAL A 126 3.19 -5.31 -5.16
C VAL A 126 2.78 -5.37 -6.63
N ASN A 127 3.61 -5.97 -7.47
CA ASN A 127 3.32 -6.14 -8.89
C ASN A 127 2.52 -7.43 -9.18
N PRO A 128 2.04 -7.66 -10.43
CA PRO A 128 1.26 -8.84 -10.79
C PRO A 128 1.94 -10.18 -10.53
N GLU A 129 3.28 -10.24 -10.51
CA GLU A 129 4.06 -11.43 -10.16
C GLU A 129 4.18 -11.64 -8.65
N GLY A 130 3.51 -10.83 -7.84
CA GLY A 130 3.54 -10.88 -6.39
C GLY A 130 4.83 -10.35 -5.76
N LYS A 131 5.60 -9.51 -6.46
CA LYS A 131 6.86 -8.96 -5.94
C LYS A 131 6.68 -7.53 -5.45
N VAL A 132 7.23 -7.22 -4.29
CA VAL A 132 7.28 -5.86 -3.74
C VAL A 132 8.18 -4.99 -4.60
N LYS A 133 7.66 -3.92 -5.16
CA LYS A 133 8.39 -2.97 -6.03
C LYS A 133 8.67 -1.64 -5.34
N ILE A 134 7.86 -1.24 -4.40
CA ILE A 134 8.05 -0.04 -3.58
C ILE A 134 7.77 -0.42 -2.14
N ALA A 135 8.59 0.07 -1.23
CA ALA A 135 8.40 -0.01 0.21
C ALA A 135 8.71 1.36 0.82
N GLU A 136 7.81 1.85 1.66
CA GLU A 136 7.98 3.04 2.47
C GLU A 136 7.51 2.70 3.88
N ILE A 137 8.35 2.93 4.88
CA ILE A 137 8.03 2.66 6.28
C ILE A 137 8.38 3.90 7.08
N GLN A 138 7.41 4.38 7.87
CA GLN A 138 7.55 5.57 8.70
C GLN A 138 7.24 5.26 10.15
N ASP A 139 7.85 6.05 11.04
CA ASP A 139 7.48 6.08 12.45
C ASP A 139 6.00 6.42 12.62
N ASN A 140 5.38 5.90 13.69
CA ASN A 140 3.96 6.05 13.95
C ASN A 140 3.50 7.50 14.23
N SER A 141 4.44 8.42 14.47
CA SER A 141 4.19 9.85 14.64
C SER A 141 4.17 10.66 13.33
N ILE A 142 4.55 10.04 12.19
CA ILE A 142 4.73 10.72 10.89
C ILE A 142 3.71 10.20 9.88
N GLY A 143 2.71 11.01 9.55
CA GLY A 143 1.71 10.68 8.53
C GLY A 143 2.29 10.73 7.11
N ARG A 144 1.72 9.90 6.22
CA ARG A 144 2.10 9.76 4.81
C ARG A 144 1.31 10.72 3.91
N ASN A 145 1.69 10.78 2.64
CA ASN A 145 1.06 11.62 1.61
C ASN A 145 0.59 10.74 0.43
N ALA A 146 -0.71 10.71 0.17
CA ALA A 146 -1.28 9.88 -0.89
C ALA A 146 -0.99 10.41 -2.31
N ASP A 147 -0.74 11.71 -2.50
CA ASP A 147 -0.30 12.24 -3.79
C ASP A 147 1.08 11.70 -4.18
N GLU A 148 2.00 11.61 -3.22
CA GLU A 148 3.32 11.01 -3.46
C GLU A 148 3.22 9.51 -3.72
N LEU A 149 2.29 8.82 -3.05
CA LEU A 149 2.00 7.41 -3.34
C LEU A 149 1.51 7.24 -4.78
N VAL A 150 0.54 8.04 -5.24
CA VAL A 150 0.05 8.01 -6.63
C VAL A 150 1.19 8.23 -7.60
N ARG A 151 2.04 9.25 -7.38
CA ARG A 151 3.20 9.53 -8.22
C ARG A 151 4.15 8.33 -8.33
N LYS A 152 4.44 7.66 -7.20
CA LYS A 152 5.29 6.45 -7.14
C LYS A 152 4.65 5.28 -7.89
N VAL A 153 3.34 5.09 -7.75
CA VAL A 153 2.58 4.08 -8.47
C VAL A 153 2.64 4.32 -9.99
N GLU A 154 2.37 5.54 -10.43
CA GLU A 154 2.46 5.91 -11.85
C GLU A 154 3.86 5.63 -12.42
N ALA A 155 4.92 5.94 -11.68
CA ALA A 155 6.29 5.64 -12.09
C ALA A 155 6.56 4.13 -12.19
N ALA A 156 6.08 3.33 -11.23
CA ALA A 156 6.24 1.88 -11.25
C ALA A 156 5.50 1.24 -12.44
N LEU A 157 4.28 1.67 -12.71
CA LEU A 157 3.48 1.22 -13.85
C LEU A 157 4.14 1.61 -15.18
N PHE A 158 4.66 2.83 -15.26
CA PHE A 158 5.37 3.30 -16.46
C PHE A 158 6.57 2.41 -16.77
N VAL A 159 7.46 2.19 -15.80
CA VAL A 159 8.67 1.35 -15.98
C VAL A 159 8.30 -0.09 -16.34
N ALA A 160 7.23 -0.64 -15.76
CA ALA A 160 6.76 -1.98 -16.09
C ALA A 160 6.30 -2.11 -17.54
N ASN A 161 5.73 -1.05 -18.11
CA ASN A 161 5.21 -1.02 -19.48
C ASN A 161 6.22 -0.52 -20.53
N HIS A 162 7.37 0.03 -20.09
CA HIS A 162 8.41 0.60 -20.97
C HIS A 162 9.78 -0.01 -20.66
N PRO A 163 10.03 -1.28 -21.05
CA PRO A 163 11.33 -1.92 -20.83
C PRO A 163 12.48 -1.11 -21.43
N GLY A 164 13.52 -0.86 -20.63
CA GLY A 164 14.69 -0.07 -21.06
C GLY A 164 14.57 1.43 -20.79
N GLU A 165 13.46 1.91 -20.26
CA GLU A 165 13.32 3.29 -19.79
C GLU A 165 13.31 3.34 -18.25
N VAL A 166 13.81 4.44 -17.69
CA VAL A 166 13.80 4.68 -16.24
C VAL A 166 13.24 6.06 -15.92
N CYS A 167 12.53 6.14 -14.80
CA CYS A 167 11.98 7.39 -14.30
C CYS A 167 13.05 8.11 -13.44
N PRO A 168 13.51 9.31 -13.81
CA PRO A 168 14.44 10.08 -12.99
C PRO A 168 13.78 10.62 -11.71
N ALA A 169 14.59 11.26 -10.86
CA ALA A 169 14.08 11.92 -9.65
C ALA A 169 12.96 12.90 -9.97
N LYS A 170 11.92 12.95 -9.12
CA LYS A 170 10.73 13.82 -9.29
C LYS A 170 9.89 13.55 -10.54
N TRP A 171 10.13 12.45 -11.24
CA TRP A 171 9.35 12.10 -12.43
C TRP A 171 7.85 12.11 -12.15
N LYS A 172 7.08 12.62 -13.10
CA LYS A 172 5.61 12.59 -13.12
C LYS A 172 5.16 12.11 -14.50
N GLN A 173 3.97 11.57 -14.58
CA GLN A 173 3.37 11.15 -15.85
C GLN A 173 3.38 12.30 -16.88
N GLY A 174 3.88 12.02 -18.07
CA GLY A 174 4.04 13.01 -19.15
C GLY A 174 5.37 13.77 -19.14
N THR A 175 6.26 13.53 -18.16
CA THR A 175 7.61 14.10 -18.18
C THR A 175 8.61 13.15 -18.85
N GLU A 176 9.78 13.67 -19.21
CA GLU A 176 10.84 12.91 -19.89
C GLU A 176 11.36 11.76 -19.03
N THR A 177 11.72 10.68 -19.69
CA THR A 177 12.39 9.51 -19.13
C THR A 177 13.85 9.44 -19.59
N LEU A 178 14.63 8.55 -18.99
CA LEU A 178 15.99 8.30 -19.42
C LEU A 178 16.09 6.88 -20.02
N LYS A 179 16.86 6.76 -21.11
CA LYS A 179 17.27 5.46 -21.66
C LYS A 179 18.71 5.21 -21.26
N PRO A 180 18.96 4.38 -20.22
CA PRO A 180 20.32 4.11 -19.74
C PRO A 180 21.26 3.68 -20.88
N SER A 181 22.38 4.38 -21.02
CA SER A 181 23.43 4.04 -21.97
C SER A 181 24.78 4.48 -21.43
N ILE A 182 25.84 3.91 -21.97
CA ILE A 182 27.21 4.30 -21.59
C ILE A 182 27.48 5.78 -21.91
N ASP A 183 26.81 6.33 -22.91
CA ASP A 183 26.98 7.72 -23.34
C ASP A 183 26.39 8.74 -22.38
N LEU A 184 25.50 8.32 -21.48
CA LEU A 184 24.91 9.17 -20.43
C LEU A 184 25.75 9.24 -19.16
N VAL A 185 26.74 8.35 -18.99
CA VAL A 185 27.56 8.31 -17.79
C VAL A 185 28.35 9.62 -17.66
N GLY A 186 28.13 10.33 -16.55
CA GLY A 186 28.77 11.62 -16.28
C GLY A 186 28.22 12.82 -17.08
N LYS A 187 27.09 12.67 -17.79
CA LYS A 187 26.45 13.75 -18.59
C LYS A 187 25.10 14.21 -18.07
N ILE A 188 24.59 13.60 -16.99
CA ILE A 188 23.32 13.93 -16.30
C ILE A 188 23.56 14.28 -14.84
#